data_5e502e5eb12127e9343c27e905b20513
#
_entry.id   5e502e5eb12127e9343c27e905b20513
#
_cell.length_a   1.000
_cell.length_b   1.000
_cell.length_c   1.000
_cell.angle_alpha   90.00
_cell.angle_beta   90.00
_cell.angle_gamma   90.00
#
_symmetry.space_group_name_H-M   'P 1'
#
loop_
_entity.id
_entity.type
_entity.pdbx_description
1 polymer ?
#
loop_
_entity_poly.entity_id
_entity_poly.type
_entity_poly.pdbx_seq_one_letter_code
_entity_poly.pdbx_strand_id
1 'polypeptide(L)'
;MKIHEAASPEFEALSGTDIFVHGHLPIVSAYCRRLGLAETVDRMVPSQMQLRPGLAVQTMVLDVLSGRSPLYRVQEFMAEQDVELLLGEHVPAEMFNDTNLGRSLDAVFTAGTSKIITEMGVRAASIFGLDTGKVSYDTTSTSVWGDYQSCAGDDCPPGPVVTWGHSKDQRPDLKQFMTELLCVDSAVPIFGKTLDGNSSDKTSNNEILSRISSLMARHGLEEGAFVYVADSAMVTEGNLSAMGGNRFVSRLPANYAECGRAIAAAVAEGQWHHAGRLAETPTGVNRPNAEYKLQERVVNLHGTDYRAVVVHSSSHDRRRRKKVDRILAESQKALVAELGKLETVYFCRADAEAAAAKVGTLA
;
A
#
# COMPACT_ATOMS: atom_id res chain seq x y z
N MET A 1 63.38 2.12 -6.99
CA MET A 1 63.68 1.38 -5.78
C MET A 1 62.42 0.62 -5.38
N LYS A 2 62.30 -0.67 -5.77
CA LYS A 2 61.17 -1.52 -5.38
C LYS A 2 61.40 -1.99 -3.95
N ILE A 3 60.65 -1.48 -3.00
CA ILE A 3 60.61 -2.02 -1.65
C ILE A 3 59.73 -3.28 -1.73
N HIS A 4 60.40 -4.45 -1.75
CA HIS A 4 59.72 -5.70 -1.38
C HIS A 4 59.59 -5.70 0.16
N GLU A 5 58.52 -5.14 0.67
CA GLU A 5 58.08 -5.49 2.01
C GLU A 5 57.62 -6.95 1.96
N ALA A 6 58.31 -7.82 2.66
CA ALA A 6 57.83 -9.16 2.94
C ALA A 6 56.47 -9.01 3.70
N ALA A 7 55.40 -9.53 3.11
CA ALA A 7 54.10 -9.56 3.79
C ALA A 7 54.27 -10.22 5.16
N SER A 8 53.66 -9.64 6.20
CA SER A 8 53.71 -10.26 7.55
C SER A 8 53.06 -11.65 7.48
N PRO A 9 53.48 -12.61 8.35
CA PRO A 9 52.87 -13.93 8.37
C PRO A 9 51.36 -13.92 8.53
N GLU A 10 50.80 -12.87 9.13
CA GLU A 10 49.36 -12.61 9.23
C GLU A 10 48.73 -12.23 7.88
N PHE A 11 49.49 -11.57 6.99
CA PHE A 11 49.04 -11.23 5.65
C PHE A 11 49.11 -12.45 4.70
N GLU A 12 50.06 -13.35 4.88
CA GLU A 12 50.14 -14.62 4.15
C GLU A 12 49.03 -15.59 4.60
N ALA A 13 48.61 -15.56 5.86
CA ALA A 13 47.47 -16.35 6.35
C ALA A 13 46.12 -15.89 5.76
N LEU A 14 46.00 -14.64 5.31
CA LEU A 14 44.83 -14.10 4.66
C LEU A 14 44.88 -14.26 3.14
N SER A 15 46.04 -14.62 2.56
CA SER A 15 46.15 -14.87 1.13
C SER A 15 45.44 -16.19 0.78
N GLY A 16 44.31 -16.10 0.11
CA GLY A 16 43.42 -17.22 -0.20
C GLY A 16 42.11 -17.22 0.61
N THR A 17 41.87 -16.17 1.42
CA THR A 17 40.58 -15.97 2.09
C THR A 17 39.70 -15.09 1.27
N ASP A 18 38.52 -15.57 0.92
CA ASP A 18 37.47 -14.75 0.28
C ASP A 18 36.89 -13.80 1.30
N ILE A 19 36.81 -12.51 0.96
CA ILE A 19 36.24 -11.47 1.80
C ILE A 19 34.95 -10.98 1.19
N PHE A 20 33.84 -11.17 1.89
CA PHE A 20 32.52 -10.74 1.47
C PHE A 20 32.04 -9.53 2.25
N VAL A 21 31.26 -8.65 1.62
CA VAL A 21 30.61 -7.49 2.25
C VAL A 21 29.11 -7.64 2.16
N HIS A 22 28.50 -8.19 3.19
CA HIS A 22 27.07 -8.53 3.20
C HIS A 22 26.14 -7.41 3.69
N GLY A 23 26.68 -6.34 4.31
CA GLY A 23 25.87 -5.27 4.87
C GLY A 23 24.83 -5.80 5.88
N HIS A 24 23.57 -5.57 5.60
CA HIS A 24 22.45 -6.00 6.45
C HIS A 24 21.92 -7.40 6.16
N LEU A 25 22.37 -8.06 5.10
CA LEU A 25 21.84 -9.37 4.66
C LEU A 25 21.89 -10.49 5.70
N PRO A 26 22.92 -10.60 6.56
CA PRO A 26 22.91 -11.61 7.62
C PRO A 26 21.76 -11.42 8.62
N ILE A 27 21.34 -10.16 8.87
CA ILE A 27 20.18 -9.86 9.72
C ILE A 27 18.89 -10.34 9.02
N VAL A 28 18.72 -10.01 7.74
CA VAL A 28 17.57 -10.48 6.95
C VAL A 28 17.51 -12.00 6.95
N SER A 29 18.64 -12.66 6.68
CA SER A 29 18.73 -14.12 6.70
C SER A 29 18.35 -14.71 8.07
N ALA A 30 18.80 -14.11 9.17
CA ALA A 30 18.44 -14.54 10.53
C ALA A 30 16.91 -14.44 10.76
N TYR A 31 16.25 -13.39 10.26
CA TYR A 31 14.79 -13.27 10.30
C TYR A 31 14.10 -14.30 9.41
N CYS A 32 14.60 -14.56 8.20
CA CYS A 32 14.06 -15.60 7.32
C CYS A 32 14.12 -16.98 8.00
N ARG A 33 15.25 -17.33 8.63
CA ARG A 33 15.41 -18.57 9.39
C ARG A 33 14.48 -18.62 10.61
N ARG A 34 14.42 -17.55 11.40
CA ARG A 34 13.51 -17.48 12.56
C ARG A 34 12.05 -17.65 12.15
N LEU A 35 11.67 -17.07 11.03
CA LEU A 35 10.32 -17.18 10.47
C LEU A 35 10.08 -18.56 9.83
N GLY A 36 11.13 -19.32 9.50
CA GLY A 36 11.05 -20.58 8.78
C GLY A 36 10.56 -20.40 7.34
N LEU A 37 11.10 -19.37 6.65
CA LEU A 37 10.64 -19.00 5.31
C LEU A 37 10.85 -20.13 4.32
N ALA A 38 12.10 -20.60 4.17
CA ALA A 38 12.44 -21.63 3.20
C ALA A 38 11.69 -22.94 3.48
N GLU A 39 11.65 -23.38 4.72
CA GLU A 39 10.98 -24.62 5.15
C GLU A 39 9.47 -24.53 4.92
N THR A 40 8.86 -23.38 5.15
CA THR A 40 7.43 -23.19 4.94
C THR A 40 7.09 -23.22 3.46
N VAL A 41 7.88 -22.55 2.62
CA VAL A 41 7.71 -22.60 1.17
C VAL A 41 7.90 -24.02 0.66
N ASP A 42 8.99 -24.72 1.03
CA ASP A 42 9.27 -26.08 0.57
C ASP A 42 8.17 -27.08 0.98
N ARG A 43 7.60 -26.91 2.17
CA ARG A 43 6.47 -27.72 2.63
C ARG A 43 5.21 -27.49 1.80
N MET A 44 4.96 -26.24 1.37
CA MET A 44 3.76 -25.86 0.63
C MET A 44 3.91 -26.00 -0.89
N VAL A 45 5.13 -26.05 -1.38
CA VAL A 45 5.49 -26.16 -2.80
C VAL A 45 6.32 -27.44 -3.03
N PRO A 46 5.68 -28.62 -3.06
CA PRO A 46 6.40 -29.87 -3.31
C PRO A 46 7.13 -29.79 -4.66
N SER A 47 8.44 -30.08 -4.64
CA SER A 47 9.29 -29.97 -5.82
C SER A 47 10.42 -30.99 -5.79
N GLN A 48 10.83 -31.43 -6.99
CA GLN A 48 12.01 -32.26 -7.20
C GLN A 48 13.15 -31.45 -7.86
N MET A 49 13.03 -30.13 -7.89
CA MET A 49 14.07 -29.26 -8.43
C MET A 49 15.32 -29.30 -7.56
N GLN A 50 16.49 -29.21 -8.20
CA GLN A 50 17.77 -29.15 -7.52
C GLN A 50 17.87 -27.91 -6.61
N LEU A 51 17.45 -26.75 -7.13
CA LEU A 51 17.23 -25.57 -6.32
C LEU A 51 15.83 -25.65 -5.70
N ARG A 52 15.75 -25.83 -4.40
CA ARG A 52 14.46 -25.89 -3.68
C ARG A 52 13.73 -24.56 -3.76
N PRO A 53 12.40 -24.53 -3.99
CA PRO A 53 11.62 -23.30 -4.09
C PRO A 53 11.79 -22.36 -2.88
N GLY A 54 11.93 -22.90 -1.67
CA GLY A 54 12.16 -22.11 -0.45
C GLY A 54 13.46 -21.32 -0.49
N LEU A 55 14.55 -21.93 -0.96
CA LEU A 55 15.83 -21.23 -1.12
C LEU A 55 15.76 -20.20 -2.24
N ALA A 56 15.11 -20.52 -3.36
CA ALA A 56 14.89 -19.56 -4.43
C ALA A 56 14.14 -18.32 -3.95
N VAL A 57 13.05 -18.51 -3.17
CA VAL A 57 12.29 -17.40 -2.56
C VAL A 57 13.15 -16.61 -1.57
N GLN A 58 13.90 -17.28 -0.69
CA GLN A 58 14.78 -16.60 0.27
C GLN A 58 15.85 -15.78 -0.45
N THR A 59 16.46 -16.32 -1.50
CA THR A 59 17.44 -15.61 -2.35
C THR A 59 16.83 -14.35 -2.96
N MET A 60 15.63 -14.44 -3.53
CA MET A 60 14.93 -13.28 -4.08
C MET A 60 14.58 -12.24 -3.03
N VAL A 61 14.26 -12.65 -1.80
CA VAL A 61 14.05 -11.73 -0.67
C VAL A 61 15.35 -10.99 -0.33
N LEU A 62 16.49 -11.69 -0.28
CA LEU A 62 17.79 -11.09 -0.01
C LEU A 62 18.17 -10.07 -1.11
N ASP A 63 17.99 -10.44 -2.38
CA ASP A 63 18.27 -9.55 -3.52
C ASP A 63 17.37 -8.30 -3.50
N VAL A 64 16.05 -8.47 -3.32
CA VAL A 64 15.08 -7.35 -3.27
C VAL A 64 15.41 -6.36 -2.15
N LEU A 65 15.87 -6.84 -1.00
CA LEU A 65 16.26 -6.00 0.14
C LEU A 65 17.68 -5.45 0.06
N SER A 66 18.45 -5.83 -0.95
CA SER A 66 19.80 -5.35 -1.24
C SER A 66 19.82 -4.34 -2.38
N GLY A 67 19.93 -4.82 -3.62
CA GLY A 67 20.06 -3.99 -4.81
C GLY A 67 18.88 -4.09 -5.78
N ARG A 68 18.02 -5.09 -5.60
CA ARG A 68 16.91 -5.42 -6.49
C ARG A 68 17.38 -5.65 -7.92
N SER A 69 18.16 -6.68 -8.11
CA SER A 69 18.67 -7.07 -9.44
C SER A 69 17.52 -7.59 -10.34
N PRO A 70 17.63 -7.44 -11.66
CA PRO A 70 16.77 -8.20 -12.55
C PRO A 70 17.00 -9.72 -12.35
N LEU A 71 15.96 -10.52 -12.58
CA LEU A 71 15.99 -11.96 -12.29
C LEU A 71 17.20 -12.67 -12.92
N TYR A 72 17.58 -12.29 -14.14
CA TYR A 72 18.73 -12.85 -14.86
C TYR A 72 20.10 -12.44 -14.29
N ARG A 73 20.15 -11.55 -13.29
CA ARG A 73 21.40 -11.13 -12.61
C ARG A 73 21.47 -11.57 -11.15
N VAL A 74 20.48 -12.30 -10.66
CA VAL A 74 20.49 -12.81 -9.27
C VAL A 74 21.65 -13.80 -9.07
N GLN A 75 22.01 -14.54 -10.09
CA GLN A 75 23.22 -15.38 -10.07
C GLN A 75 24.49 -14.56 -9.81
N GLU A 76 24.66 -13.41 -10.48
CA GLU A 76 25.81 -12.52 -10.26
C GLU A 76 25.80 -11.98 -8.83
N PHE A 77 24.63 -11.54 -8.34
CA PHE A 77 24.48 -11.09 -6.96
C PHE A 77 24.88 -12.18 -5.96
N MET A 78 24.45 -13.43 -6.14
CA MET A 78 24.79 -14.53 -5.24
C MET A 78 26.25 -14.95 -5.33
N ALA A 79 26.91 -14.78 -6.49
CA ALA A 79 28.33 -15.05 -6.65
C ALA A 79 29.22 -14.10 -5.82
N GLU A 80 28.72 -12.92 -5.46
CA GLU A 80 29.40 -11.95 -4.61
C GLU A 80 29.07 -12.13 -3.11
N GLN A 81 28.32 -13.19 -2.74
CA GLN A 81 27.89 -13.44 -1.37
C GLN A 81 28.45 -14.74 -0.82
N ASP A 82 28.63 -14.81 0.50
CA ASP A 82 28.77 -16.08 1.19
C ASP A 82 27.41 -16.76 1.27
N VAL A 83 27.17 -17.63 0.29
CA VAL A 83 25.87 -18.32 0.11
C VAL A 83 25.53 -19.16 1.32
N GLU A 84 26.52 -19.88 1.90
CA GLU A 84 26.31 -20.76 3.04
C GLU A 84 25.94 -19.96 4.31
N LEU A 85 26.57 -18.82 4.55
CA LEU A 85 26.20 -17.91 5.63
C LEU A 85 24.76 -17.43 5.50
N LEU A 86 24.36 -17.04 4.28
CA LEU A 86 23.07 -16.41 4.05
C LEU A 86 21.91 -17.42 3.93
N LEU A 87 22.13 -18.58 3.34
CA LEU A 87 21.07 -19.57 3.12
C LEU A 87 21.10 -20.73 4.15
N GLY A 88 22.22 -20.91 4.86
CA GLY A 88 22.39 -21.99 5.83
C GLY A 88 22.82 -23.32 5.22
N GLU A 89 23.09 -23.36 3.91
CA GLU A 89 23.59 -24.51 3.18
C GLU A 89 24.40 -24.08 1.94
N HIS A 90 25.33 -24.93 1.55
CA HIS A 90 26.14 -24.65 0.37
C HIS A 90 25.36 -24.91 -0.91
N VAL A 91 25.11 -23.85 -1.68
CA VAL A 91 24.48 -23.91 -3.01
C VAL A 91 25.37 -23.13 -3.98
N PRO A 92 25.84 -23.75 -5.08
CA PRO A 92 26.63 -23.03 -6.08
C PRO A 92 25.85 -21.85 -6.66
N ALA A 93 26.51 -20.70 -6.86
CA ALA A 93 25.87 -19.47 -7.34
C ALA A 93 25.17 -19.67 -8.70
N GLU A 94 25.68 -20.56 -9.53
CA GLU A 94 25.13 -20.92 -10.84
C GLU A 94 23.72 -21.50 -10.78
N MET A 95 23.33 -22.01 -9.62
CA MET A 95 21.98 -22.54 -9.40
C MET A 95 20.92 -21.44 -9.37
N PHE A 96 21.30 -20.19 -9.07
CA PHE A 96 20.38 -19.05 -8.98
C PHE A 96 20.20 -18.34 -10.33
N ASN A 97 20.32 -19.08 -11.43
CA ASN A 97 20.04 -18.56 -12.77
C ASN A 97 18.53 -18.31 -12.97
N ASP A 98 18.20 -17.51 -13.96
CA ASP A 98 16.83 -17.09 -14.28
C ASP A 98 15.88 -18.25 -14.58
N THR A 99 16.37 -19.32 -15.20
CA THR A 99 15.59 -20.52 -15.50
C THR A 99 15.16 -21.26 -14.22
N ASN A 100 16.08 -21.46 -13.27
CA ASN A 100 15.76 -22.14 -12.00
C ASN A 100 14.87 -21.27 -11.11
N LEU A 101 15.15 -19.96 -11.04
CA LEU A 101 14.31 -19.01 -10.31
C LEU A 101 12.92 -18.90 -10.92
N GLY A 102 12.82 -18.82 -12.26
CA GLY A 102 11.54 -18.79 -12.96
C GLY A 102 10.70 -20.04 -12.71
N ARG A 103 11.28 -21.24 -12.80
CA ARG A 103 10.59 -22.49 -12.47
C ARG A 103 10.12 -22.53 -11.01
N SER A 104 10.92 -21.98 -10.10
CA SER A 104 10.53 -21.87 -8.68
C SER A 104 9.34 -20.93 -8.49
N LEU A 105 9.32 -19.79 -9.21
CA LEU A 105 8.17 -18.88 -9.21
C LEU A 105 6.91 -19.52 -9.78
N ASP A 106 7.00 -20.30 -10.87
CA ASP A 106 5.87 -21.03 -11.44
C ASP A 106 5.31 -22.06 -10.45
N ALA A 107 6.20 -22.77 -9.74
CA ALA A 107 5.78 -23.73 -8.71
C ALA A 107 5.11 -23.05 -7.53
N VAL A 108 5.64 -21.92 -7.05
CA VAL A 108 5.06 -21.08 -5.99
C VAL A 108 3.69 -20.53 -6.41
N PHE A 109 3.57 -20.06 -7.65
CA PHE A 109 2.31 -19.60 -8.21
C PHE A 109 1.26 -20.72 -8.23
N THR A 110 1.61 -21.89 -8.73
CA THR A 110 0.73 -23.07 -8.81
C THR A 110 0.27 -23.52 -7.42
N ALA A 111 1.14 -23.47 -6.41
CA ALA A 111 0.80 -23.80 -5.03
C ALA A 111 -0.15 -22.78 -4.38
N GLY A 112 -0.17 -21.56 -4.88
CA GLY A 112 -1.03 -20.46 -4.45
C GLY A 112 -0.34 -19.46 -3.54
N THR A 113 0.12 -18.36 -4.11
CA THR A 113 0.87 -17.28 -3.42
C THR A 113 0.15 -16.75 -2.19
N SER A 114 -1.17 -16.51 -2.26
CA SER A 114 -1.97 -16.02 -1.13
C SER A 114 -2.01 -17.00 0.05
N LYS A 115 -1.98 -18.32 -0.22
CA LYS A 115 -1.92 -19.33 0.84
C LYS A 115 -0.58 -19.29 1.56
N ILE A 116 0.52 -19.14 0.80
CA ILE A 116 1.88 -19.08 1.35
C ILE A 116 2.03 -17.81 2.21
N ILE A 117 1.61 -16.64 1.71
CA ILE A 117 1.65 -15.39 2.48
C ILE A 117 0.82 -15.50 3.75
N THR A 118 -0.38 -16.09 3.69
CA THR A 118 -1.23 -16.27 4.88
C THR A 118 -0.55 -17.16 5.91
N GLU A 119 0.06 -18.27 5.49
CA GLU A 119 0.79 -19.17 6.40
C GLU A 119 1.98 -18.45 7.05
N MET A 120 2.73 -17.68 6.26
CA MET A 120 3.82 -16.86 6.78
C MET A 120 3.32 -15.80 7.77
N GLY A 121 2.16 -15.18 7.49
CA GLY A 121 1.53 -14.21 8.40
C GLY A 121 1.12 -14.82 9.74
N VAL A 122 0.53 -16.02 9.73
CA VAL A 122 0.17 -16.76 10.96
C VAL A 122 1.44 -17.06 11.78
N ARG A 123 2.49 -17.54 11.12
CA ARG A 123 3.78 -17.81 11.79
C ARG A 123 4.40 -16.53 12.37
N ALA A 124 4.40 -15.45 11.58
CA ALA A 124 4.93 -14.16 12.04
C ALA A 124 4.17 -13.64 13.27
N ALA A 125 2.85 -13.69 13.24
CA ALA A 125 2.01 -13.28 14.36
C ALA A 125 2.35 -14.07 15.64
N SER A 126 2.51 -15.38 15.52
CA SER A 126 2.86 -16.26 16.64
C SER A 126 4.30 -16.03 17.16
N ILE A 127 5.28 -15.96 16.26
CA ILE A 127 6.71 -15.90 16.62
C ILE A 127 7.07 -14.54 17.20
N PHE A 128 6.48 -13.47 16.68
CA PHE A 128 6.80 -12.09 17.06
C PHE A 128 5.78 -11.46 18.00
N GLY A 129 4.71 -12.17 18.36
CA GLY A 129 3.68 -11.66 19.27
C GLY A 129 2.96 -10.44 18.73
N LEU A 130 2.61 -10.44 17.41
CA LEU A 130 1.97 -9.30 16.77
C LEU A 130 0.55 -9.06 17.31
N ASP A 131 0.21 -7.78 17.51
CA ASP A 131 -1.18 -7.41 17.83
C ASP A 131 -2.07 -7.55 16.58
N THR A 132 -2.92 -8.54 16.58
CA THR A 132 -3.88 -8.83 15.52
C THR A 132 -5.27 -8.21 15.76
N GLY A 133 -5.43 -7.44 16.83
CA GLY A 133 -6.71 -6.79 17.18
C GLY A 133 -7.09 -5.63 16.25
N LYS A 134 -6.17 -5.12 15.43
CA LYS A 134 -6.41 -4.11 14.41
C LYS A 134 -5.91 -4.61 13.07
N VAL A 135 -6.79 -4.63 12.09
CA VAL A 135 -6.52 -5.18 10.76
C VAL A 135 -6.74 -4.09 9.72
N SER A 136 -5.68 -3.67 9.05
CA SER A 136 -5.73 -2.64 8.01
C SER A 136 -5.72 -3.27 6.63
N TYR A 137 -6.64 -2.84 5.78
CA TYR A 137 -6.74 -3.29 4.40
C TYR A 137 -6.52 -2.11 3.45
N ASP A 138 -5.68 -2.32 2.45
CA ASP A 138 -5.50 -1.39 1.33
C ASP A 138 -5.10 -2.14 0.07
N THR A 139 -5.32 -1.50 -1.07
CA THR A 139 -4.88 -1.94 -2.37
C THR A 139 -3.85 -0.97 -2.93
N THR A 140 -2.92 -1.46 -3.71
CA THR A 140 -1.97 -0.62 -4.44
C THR A 140 -1.85 -1.07 -5.89
N SER A 141 -1.62 -0.12 -6.80
CA SER A 141 -1.31 -0.41 -8.20
C SER A 141 0.19 -0.44 -8.42
N THR A 142 0.65 -1.38 -9.24
CA THR A 142 2.03 -1.43 -9.73
C THR A 142 2.00 -1.23 -11.24
N SER A 143 2.57 -0.12 -11.70
CA SER A 143 2.70 0.18 -13.12
C SER A 143 3.84 -0.62 -13.75
N VAL A 144 3.65 -1.15 -14.96
CA VAL A 144 4.61 -1.98 -15.66
C VAL A 144 4.87 -1.45 -17.07
N TRP A 145 6.10 -1.64 -17.54
CA TRP A 145 6.52 -1.31 -18.90
C TRP A 145 6.61 -2.60 -19.70
N GLY A 146 6.00 -2.65 -20.85
CA GLY A 146 6.01 -3.82 -21.74
C GLY A 146 4.67 -4.02 -22.40
N ASP A 147 4.62 -4.90 -23.38
CA ASP A 147 3.40 -5.13 -24.18
C ASP A 147 2.35 -5.92 -23.41
N TYR A 148 2.76 -6.82 -22.52
CA TYR A 148 1.88 -7.64 -21.67
C TYR A 148 0.56 -7.96 -22.38
N GLN A 149 0.66 -8.69 -23.51
CA GLN A 149 -0.53 -9.10 -24.24
C GLN A 149 -1.38 -9.97 -23.32
N SER A 150 -2.60 -9.53 -23.08
CA SER A 150 -3.56 -10.37 -22.37
C SER A 150 -3.83 -11.59 -23.25
N CYS A 151 -3.50 -12.74 -22.73
CA CYS A 151 -3.94 -13.99 -23.32
C CYS A 151 -5.48 -13.99 -23.25
N ALA A 152 -6.15 -14.21 -24.35
CA ALA A 152 -7.60 -14.32 -24.41
C ALA A 152 -7.97 -15.73 -24.86
N GLY A 153 -8.70 -16.47 -24.00
CA GLY A 153 -9.18 -17.81 -24.30
C GLY A 153 -8.94 -18.82 -23.17
N ASP A 154 -9.44 -20.02 -23.33
CA ASP A 154 -9.38 -21.10 -22.34
C ASP A 154 -7.95 -21.65 -22.11
N ASP A 155 -7.01 -21.35 -23.00
CA ASP A 155 -5.60 -21.73 -22.90
C ASP A 155 -4.75 -20.74 -22.07
N CYS A 156 -5.36 -19.71 -21.49
CA CYS A 156 -4.62 -18.76 -20.66
C CYS A 156 -4.28 -19.37 -19.31
N PRO A 157 -3.02 -19.26 -18.84
CA PRO A 157 -2.71 -19.64 -17.49
C PRO A 157 -3.54 -18.81 -16.51
N PRO A 158 -4.10 -19.43 -15.46
CA PRO A 158 -4.86 -18.70 -14.45
C PRO A 158 -3.95 -17.71 -13.74
N GLY A 159 -4.28 -16.42 -13.78
CA GLY A 159 -3.48 -15.39 -13.14
C GLY A 159 -4.08 -14.01 -13.31
N PRO A 160 -3.56 -13.00 -12.60
CA PRO A 160 -4.03 -11.63 -12.74
C PRO A 160 -3.70 -11.07 -14.12
N VAL A 161 -4.65 -10.35 -14.68
CA VAL A 161 -4.51 -9.72 -16.00
C VAL A 161 -3.81 -8.37 -15.84
N VAL A 162 -2.64 -8.23 -16.49
CA VAL A 162 -1.93 -6.94 -16.55
C VAL A 162 -2.61 -6.09 -17.64
N THR A 163 -3.30 -5.03 -17.22
CA THR A 163 -4.12 -4.20 -18.11
C THR A 163 -4.17 -2.75 -17.63
N TRP A 164 -4.78 -1.87 -18.43
CA TRP A 164 -5.02 -0.49 -18.03
C TRP A 164 -6.06 -0.41 -16.92
N GLY A 165 -5.85 0.49 -15.96
CA GLY A 165 -6.75 0.72 -14.84
C GLY A 165 -6.60 2.13 -14.29
N HIS A 166 -7.21 2.39 -13.13
CA HIS A 166 -7.05 3.65 -12.45
C HIS A 166 -5.69 3.71 -11.74
N SER A 167 -4.71 4.32 -12.40
CA SER A 167 -3.34 4.41 -11.87
C SER A 167 -3.27 5.36 -10.67
N LYS A 168 -2.87 4.84 -9.51
CA LYS A 168 -2.57 5.64 -8.30
C LYS A 168 -1.35 6.54 -8.51
N ASP A 169 -0.45 6.18 -9.44
CA ASP A 169 0.78 6.92 -9.79
C ASP A 169 0.57 7.97 -10.89
N GLN A 170 -0.69 8.21 -11.30
CA GLN A 170 -1.04 9.14 -12.40
C GLN A 170 -0.37 8.78 -13.75
N ARG A 171 -0.19 7.49 -14.02
CA ARG A 171 0.37 6.94 -15.26
C ARG A 171 -0.69 6.14 -16.03
N PRO A 172 -1.72 6.82 -16.60
CA PRO A 172 -2.78 6.15 -17.37
C PRO A 172 -2.27 5.55 -18.69
N ASP A 173 -1.06 5.90 -19.10
CA ASP A 173 -0.36 5.40 -20.26
C ASP A 173 0.25 4.00 -20.06
N LEU A 174 0.42 3.55 -18.81
CA LEU A 174 0.99 2.26 -18.48
C LEU A 174 -0.08 1.24 -18.08
N LYS A 175 0.17 -0.02 -18.44
CA LYS A 175 -0.54 -1.15 -17.86
C LYS A 175 -0.12 -1.36 -16.42
N GLN A 176 -0.98 -1.98 -15.64
CA GLN A 176 -0.75 -2.24 -14.22
C GLN A 176 -1.34 -3.57 -13.79
N PHE A 177 -0.95 -4.05 -12.64
CA PHE A 177 -1.69 -5.00 -11.83
C PHE A 177 -1.92 -4.40 -10.44
N MET A 178 -2.90 -4.94 -9.71
CA MET A 178 -3.21 -4.50 -8.36
C MET A 178 -2.71 -5.53 -7.36
N THR A 179 -2.32 -5.07 -6.19
CA THR A 179 -2.01 -5.92 -5.03
C THR A 179 -2.88 -5.48 -3.88
N GLU A 180 -3.60 -6.43 -3.28
CA GLU A 180 -4.29 -6.22 -2.01
C GLU A 180 -3.47 -6.77 -0.85
N LEU A 181 -3.43 -6.04 0.25
CA LEU A 181 -2.76 -6.45 1.48
C LEU A 181 -3.68 -6.26 2.68
N LEU A 182 -3.66 -7.24 3.56
CA LEU A 182 -4.24 -7.16 4.89
C LEU A 182 -3.09 -7.17 5.90
N CYS A 183 -2.94 -6.09 6.64
CA CYS A 183 -1.82 -5.89 7.56
C CYS A 183 -2.31 -5.73 9.00
N VAL A 184 -1.51 -6.20 9.93
CA VAL A 184 -1.68 -6.00 11.38
C VAL A 184 -0.48 -5.23 11.90
N ASP A 185 -0.42 -4.97 13.16
CA ASP A 185 0.68 -4.37 13.92
C ASP A 185 1.90 -3.93 13.09
N SER A 186 2.25 -2.64 13.16
CA SER A 186 3.42 -2.09 12.44
C SER A 186 3.43 -2.38 10.91
N ALA A 187 2.25 -2.56 10.31
CA ALA A 187 2.06 -2.86 8.88
C ALA A 187 2.62 -4.22 8.41
N VAL A 188 2.67 -5.22 9.30
CA VAL A 188 3.06 -6.58 8.92
C VAL A 188 1.94 -7.26 8.12
N PRO A 189 2.18 -7.70 6.87
CA PRO A 189 1.16 -8.35 6.06
C PRO A 189 0.87 -9.76 6.56
N ILE A 190 -0.42 -10.07 6.77
CA ILE A 190 -0.92 -11.40 7.12
C ILE A 190 -1.71 -12.06 5.99
N PHE A 191 -2.02 -11.32 4.97
CA PHE A 191 -2.63 -11.79 3.74
C PHE A 191 -2.24 -10.87 2.59
N GLY A 192 -2.09 -11.43 1.39
CA GLY A 192 -1.87 -10.70 0.17
C GLY A 192 -2.34 -11.47 -1.05
N LYS A 193 -2.83 -10.75 -2.04
CA LYS A 193 -3.26 -11.31 -3.33
C LYS A 193 -3.00 -10.30 -4.44
N THR A 194 -2.58 -10.79 -5.59
CA THR A 194 -2.49 -9.99 -6.82
C THR A 194 -3.82 -10.06 -7.55
N LEU A 195 -4.27 -8.92 -8.06
CA LEU A 195 -5.54 -8.73 -8.76
C LEU A 195 -5.30 -8.16 -10.16
N ASP A 196 -6.30 -8.26 -11.01
CA ASP A 196 -6.28 -7.64 -12.34
C ASP A 196 -6.06 -6.12 -12.24
N GLY A 197 -5.37 -5.56 -13.25
CA GLY A 197 -5.02 -4.15 -13.26
C GLY A 197 -6.20 -3.18 -13.27
N ASN A 198 -7.37 -3.63 -13.68
CA ASN A 198 -8.62 -2.87 -13.66
C ASN A 198 -9.55 -3.22 -12.49
N SER A 199 -9.08 -3.97 -11.51
CA SER A 199 -9.86 -4.32 -10.32
C SER A 199 -10.31 -3.08 -9.55
N SER A 200 -11.54 -3.12 -9.05
CA SER A 200 -12.14 -2.05 -8.26
C SER A 200 -11.91 -2.28 -6.77
N ASP A 201 -11.46 -1.26 -6.05
CA ASP A 201 -11.30 -1.30 -4.59
C ASP A 201 -12.61 -1.71 -3.88
N LYS A 202 -13.77 -1.34 -4.42
CA LYS A 202 -15.08 -1.71 -3.86
C LYS A 202 -15.34 -3.21 -3.95
N THR A 203 -15.03 -3.82 -5.10
CA THR A 203 -15.20 -5.25 -5.33
C THR A 203 -14.22 -6.05 -4.49
N SER A 204 -12.95 -5.64 -4.45
CA SER A 204 -11.91 -6.27 -3.63
C SER A 204 -12.24 -6.22 -2.15
N ASN A 205 -12.75 -5.09 -1.63
CA ASN A 205 -13.24 -5.00 -0.26
C ASN A 205 -14.37 -6.01 0.01
N ASN A 206 -15.34 -6.17 -0.89
CA ASN A 206 -16.42 -7.13 -0.70
C ASN A 206 -15.91 -8.57 -0.65
N GLU A 207 -14.99 -8.95 -1.53
CA GLU A 207 -14.38 -10.28 -1.55
C GLU A 207 -13.61 -10.59 -0.25
N ILE A 208 -12.82 -9.64 0.25
CA ILE A 208 -12.05 -9.87 1.50
C ILE A 208 -12.99 -9.94 2.71
N LEU A 209 -14.00 -9.07 2.80
CA LEU A 209 -14.95 -9.05 3.90
C LEU A 209 -15.75 -10.35 4.01
N SER A 210 -16.12 -10.97 2.89
CA SER A 210 -16.82 -12.26 2.90
C SER A 210 -16.00 -13.39 3.53
N ARG A 211 -14.68 -13.23 3.64
CA ARG A 211 -13.74 -14.24 4.16
C ARG A 211 -12.98 -13.79 5.42
N ILE A 212 -13.15 -12.52 5.84
CA ILE A 212 -12.29 -11.95 6.88
C ILE A 212 -12.43 -12.70 8.21
N SER A 213 -13.62 -13.09 8.59
CA SER A 213 -13.83 -13.83 9.84
C SER A 213 -13.09 -15.18 9.83
N SER A 214 -13.13 -15.92 8.71
CA SER A 214 -12.40 -17.19 8.59
C SER A 214 -10.89 -17.00 8.50
N LEU A 215 -10.44 -15.91 7.90
CA LEU A 215 -9.02 -15.55 7.88
C LEU A 215 -8.53 -15.20 9.29
N MET A 216 -9.26 -14.36 10.02
CA MET A 216 -8.89 -13.96 11.37
C MET A 216 -8.99 -15.11 12.39
N ALA A 217 -9.90 -16.07 12.16
CA ALA A 217 -9.97 -17.30 12.97
C ALA A 217 -8.67 -18.11 12.91
N ARG A 218 -7.93 -18.08 11.79
CA ARG A 218 -6.59 -18.70 11.69
C ARG A 218 -5.56 -18.03 12.59
N HIS A 219 -5.79 -16.78 12.96
CA HIS A 219 -4.99 -16.01 13.93
C HIS A 219 -5.56 -16.12 15.36
N GLY A 220 -6.52 -17.01 15.61
CA GLY A 220 -7.13 -17.20 16.93
C GLY A 220 -8.12 -16.11 17.35
N LEU A 221 -8.66 -15.35 16.40
CA LEU A 221 -9.63 -14.28 16.67
C LEU A 221 -11.04 -14.68 16.24
N GLU A 222 -11.98 -14.48 17.14
CA GLU A 222 -13.41 -14.64 16.87
C GLU A 222 -14.00 -13.40 16.19
N GLU A 223 -15.21 -13.54 15.65
CA GLU A 223 -15.98 -12.43 15.09
C GLU A 223 -16.15 -11.31 16.13
N GLY A 224 -15.90 -10.05 15.72
CA GLY A 224 -15.94 -8.89 16.60
C GLY A 224 -14.73 -8.72 17.54
N ALA A 225 -13.79 -9.67 17.58
CA ALA A 225 -12.58 -9.55 18.40
C ALA A 225 -11.53 -8.61 17.79
N PHE A 226 -11.66 -8.25 16.51
CA PHE A 226 -10.76 -7.34 15.81
C PHE A 226 -11.51 -6.11 15.27
N VAL A 227 -10.75 -5.08 14.90
CA VAL A 227 -11.26 -3.87 14.23
C VAL A 227 -10.69 -3.82 12.82
N TYR A 228 -11.57 -3.87 11.82
CA TYR A 228 -11.18 -3.72 10.41
C TYR A 228 -11.03 -2.24 10.07
N VAL A 229 -9.89 -1.86 9.51
CA VAL A 229 -9.58 -0.49 9.11
C VAL A 229 -9.37 -0.45 7.60
N ALA A 230 -10.20 0.32 6.91
CA ALA A 230 -10.11 0.47 5.46
C ALA A 230 -10.42 1.90 5.02
N ASP A 231 -10.14 2.20 3.77
CA ASP A 231 -10.44 3.49 3.16
C ASP A 231 -11.96 3.67 2.91
N SER A 232 -12.33 4.82 2.33
CA SER A 232 -13.74 5.17 2.07
C SER A 232 -14.42 4.29 1.02
N ALA A 233 -13.69 3.53 0.21
CA ALA A 233 -14.26 2.61 -0.78
C ALA A 233 -14.99 1.42 -0.12
N MET A 234 -14.62 1.13 1.15
CA MET A 234 -15.31 0.13 1.97
C MET A 234 -16.78 0.49 2.25
N VAL A 235 -17.13 1.79 2.32
CA VAL A 235 -18.48 2.22 2.71
C VAL A 235 -19.44 2.11 1.51
N THR A 236 -19.94 0.91 1.29
CA THR A 236 -21.01 0.58 0.35
C THR A 236 -22.04 -0.31 1.07
N GLU A 237 -23.28 -0.34 0.58
CA GLU A 237 -24.35 -1.17 1.16
C GLU A 237 -23.92 -2.66 1.26
N GLY A 238 -23.37 -3.21 0.17
CA GLY A 238 -22.91 -4.59 0.13
C GLY A 238 -21.78 -4.88 1.12
N ASN A 239 -20.79 -4.00 1.22
CA ASN A 239 -19.65 -4.16 2.13
C ASN A 239 -20.10 -4.02 3.60
N LEU A 240 -20.96 -3.03 3.91
CA LEU A 240 -21.51 -2.86 5.26
C LEU A 240 -22.34 -4.07 5.69
N SER A 241 -23.12 -4.65 4.76
CA SER A 241 -23.86 -5.89 5.02
C SER A 241 -22.91 -7.08 5.26
N ALA A 242 -21.83 -7.18 4.47
CA ALA A 242 -20.84 -8.25 4.59
C ALA A 242 -20.00 -8.19 5.88
N MET A 243 -19.92 -7.01 6.53
CA MET A 243 -19.24 -6.86 7.83
C MET A 243 -19.87 -7.67 8.96
N GLY A 244 -21.20 -7.94 8.90
CA GLY A 244 -21.88 -8.70 9.93
C GLY A 244 -21.66 -8.09 11.34
N GLY A 245 -21.22 -8.92 12.29
CA GLY A 245 -20.89 -8.51 13.67
C GLY A 245 -19.49 -7.92 13.86
N ASN A 246 -18.67 -7.83 12.80
CA ASN A 246 -17.33 -7.28 12.92
C ASN A 246 -17.32 -5.76 13.11
N ARG A 247 -16.37 -5.27 13.89
CA ARG A 247 -16.14 -3.84 14.08
C ARG A 247 -15.28 -3.27 12.99
N PHE A 248 -15.54 -2.03 12.58
CA PHE A 248 -14.74 -1.36 11.58
C PHE A 248 -14.51 0.12 11.83
N VAL A 249 -13.47 0.66 11.20
CA VAL A 249 -13.20 2.10 11.09
C VAL A 249 -12.95 2.42 9.62
N SER A 250 -13.75 3.35 9.09
CA SER A 250 -13.59 3.85 7.73
C SER A 250 -14.00 5.30 7.64
N ARG A 251 -13.50 6.00 6.63
CA ARG A 251 -13.94 7.35 6.35
C ARG A 251 -15.27 7.33 5.58
N LEU A 252 -16.30 8.03 6.09
CA LEU A 252 -17.53 8.20 5.34
C LEU A 252 -17.27 9.05 4.07
N PRO A 253 -17.61 8.54 2.87
CA PRO A 253 -17.41 9.28 1.62
C PRO A 253 -18.20 10.58 1.58
N ALA A 254 -17.61 11.63 1.01
CA ALA A 254 -18.22 12.95 0.95
C ALA A 254 -19.45 13.05 0.04
N ASN A 255 -19.69 12.06 -0.81
CA ASN A 255 -20.90 11.94 -1.65
C ASN A 255 -22.14 11.43 -0.90
N TYR A 256 -21.98 10.90 0.32
CA TYR A 256 -23.11 10.60 1.20
C TYR A 256 -23.63 11.89 1.83
N ALA A 257 -24.93 12.15 1.72
CA ALA A 257 -25.57 13.33 2.30
C ALA A 257 -25.40 13.40 3.83
N GLU A 258 -25.33 12.23 4.48
CA GLU A 258 -25.06 12.04 5.90
C GLU A 258 -23.71 12.64 6.32
N CYS A 259 -22.69 12.56 5.48
CA CYS A 259 -21.38 13.17 5.74
C CYS A 259 -21.51 14.69 5.89
N GLY A 260 -22.16 15.34 4.93
CA GLY A 260 -22.39 16.79 4.98
C GLY A 260 -23.24 17.20 6.17
N ARG A 261 -24.33 16.45 6.44
CA ARG A 261 -25.23 16.72 7.60
C ARG A 261 -24.51 16.60 8.94
N ALA A 262 -23.71 15.53 9.12
CA ALA A 262 -22.96 15.32 10.35
C ALA A 262 -21.93 16.44 10.59
N ILE A 263 -21.22 16.87 9.55
CA ILE A 263 -20.25 17.97 9.63
C ILE A 263 -20.96 19.29 9.96
N ALA A 264 -22.06 19.62 9.25
CA ALA A 264 -22.80 20.87 9.48
C ALA A 264 -23.37 20.93 10.91
N ALA A 265 -23.96 19.85 11.39
CA ALA A 265 -24.49 19.75 12.75
C ALA A 265 -23.37 19.89 13.80
N ALA A 266 -22.22 19.27 13.60
CA ALA A 266 -21.08 19.37 14.51
C ALA A 266 -20.52 20.81 14.58
N VAL A 267 -20.47 21.50 13.46
CA VAL A 267 -20.01 22.90 13.40
C VAL A 267 -21.03 23.82 14.06
N ALA A 268 -22.33 23.62 13.82
CA ALA A 268 -23.39 24.44 14.42
C ALA A 268 -23.46 24.32 15.95
N GLU A 269 -23.28 23.10 16.46
CA GLU A 269 -23.29 22.84 17.90
C GLU A 269 -22.03 23.37 18.60
N GLY A 270 -20.89 23.33 17.93
CA GLY A 270 -19.62 23.88 18.42
C GLY A 270 -19.01 23.17 19.64
N GLN A 271 -19.59 22.07 20.12
CA GLN A 271 -19.11 21.33 21.29
C GLN A 271 -18.05 20.31 20.88
N TRP A 272 -16.79 20.72 20.96
CA TRP A 272 -15.66 19.91 20.52
C TRP A 272 -14.86 19.34 21.69
N HIS A 273 -14.62 18.03 21.65
CA HIS A 273 -13.64 17.40 22.51
C HIS A 273 -12.23 17.61 21.90
N HIS A 274 -11.30 18.17 22.68
CA HIS A 274 -9.93 18.38 22.25
C HIS A 274 -9.11 17.11 22.43
N ALA A 275 -8.70 16.49 21.31
CA ALA A 275 -7.83 15.31 21.32
C ALA A 275 -6.33 15.67 21.28
N GLY A 276 -5.99 16.94 21.08
CA GLY A 276 -4.61 17.40 21.04
C GLY A 276 -3.84 16.93 19.77
N ARG A 277 -2.56 16.67 19.96
CA ARG A 277 -1.67 16.18 18.90
C ARG A 277 -1.60 14.68 18.99
N LEU A 278 -1.98 13.97 17.91
CA LEU A 278 -2.01 12.50 17.88
C LEU A 278 -0.72 11.89 17.28
N ALA A 279 0.11 12.67 16.60
CA ALA A 279 1.38 12.18 16.06
C ALA A 279 2.47 12.17 17.14
N GLU A 280 3.12 11.04 17.33
CA GLU A 280 4.20 10.84 18.29
C GLU A 280 5.48 11.55 17.86
N THR A 281 5.75 11.59 16.54
CA THR A 281 6.94 12.23 15.99
C THR A 281 6.59 13.49 15.20
N PRO A 282 7.38 14.59 15.37
CA PRO A 282 7.21 15.81 14.57
C PRO A 282 7.50 15.53 13.09
N THR A 283 6.64 15.99 12.21
CA THR A 283 6.80 15.84 10.75
C THR A 283 7.87 16.77 10.15
N GLY A 284 8.60 17.52 10.97
CA GLY A 284 9.66 18.46 10.59
C GLY A 284 9.36 19.91 11.01
N VAL A 285 10.39 20.75 11.03
CA VAL A 285 10.32 22.13 11.52
C VAL A 285 9.26 22.98 10.77
N ASN A 286 9.08 22.73 9.48
CA ASN A 286 8.13 23.46 8.63
C ASN A 286 6.73 22.81 8.55
N ARG A 287 6.52 21.68 9.22
CA ARG A 287 5.23 20.96 9.26
C ARG A 287 4.88 20.63 10.71
N PRO A 288 4.37 21.59 11.48
CA PRO A 288 3.95 21.31 12.85
C PRO A 288 2.83 20.27 12.84
N ASN A 289 2.86 19.37 13.86
CA ASN A 289 1.82 18.37 14.05
C ASN A 289 0.45 19.03 14.11
N ALA A 290 -0.52 18.37 13.49
CA ALA A 290 -1.89 18.84 13.52
C ALA A 290 -2.48 18.67 14.94
N GLU A 291 -3.29 19.63 15.35
CA GLU A 291 -4.17 19.51 16.52
C GLU A 291 -5.54 19.07 16.04
N TYR A 292 -6.14 18.17 16.82
CA TYR A 292 -7.40 17.53 16.49
C TYR A 292 -8.45 17.88 17.52
N LYS A 293 -9.69 18.06 17.02
CA LYS A 293 -10.91 18.16 17.82
C LYS A 293 -11.89 17.16 17.26
N LEU A 294 -12.63 16.52 18.14
CA LEU A 294 -13.54 15.42 17.81
C LEU A 294 -14.94 15.73 18.31
N GLN A 295 -15.95 15.25 17.58
CA GLN A 295 -17.33 15.23 18.04
C GLN A 295 -18.01 13.96 17.56
N GLU A 296 -18.64 13.23 18.48
CA GLU A 296 -19.38 12.01 18.17
C GLU A 296 -20.78 12.30 17.65
N ARG A 297 -21.21 11.49 16.70
CA ARG A 297 -22.53 11.54 16.06
C ARG A 297 -23.03 10.14 15.78
N VAL A 298 -24.31 10.04 15.49
CA VAL A 298 -24.92 8.86 14.88
C VAL A 298 -25.30 9.23 13.46
N VAL A 299 -24.98 8.35 12.52
CA VAL A 299 -25.39 8.46 11.12
C VAL A 299 -26.13 7.20 10.70
N ASN A 300 -27.24 7.35 10.01
CA ASN A 300 -27.96 6.23 9.44
C ASN A 300 -27.51 5.98 8.01
N LEU A 301 -26.99 4.78 7.75
CA LEU A 301 -26.60 4.34 6.40
C LEU A 301 -27.36 3.07 6.09
N HIS A 302 -28.12 3.08 5.00
CA HIS A 302 -28.90 1.93 4.52
C HIS A 302 -29.79 1.28 5.60
N GLY A 303 -30.40 2.12 6.46
CA GLY A 303 -31.29 1.67 7.53
C GLY A 303 -30.60 1.24 8.84
N THR A 304 -29.27 1.27 8.89
CA THR A 304 -28.50 0.92 10.10
C THR A 304 -27.83 2.16 10.69
N ASP A 305 -27.86 2.28 12.00
CA ASP A 305 -27.22 3.36 12.73
C ASP A 305 -25.76 3.04 13.03
N TYR A 306 -24.88 3.95 12.67
CA TYR A 306 -23.43 3.86 12.92
C TYR A 306 -22.96 5.01 13.79
N ARG A 307 -22.02 4.70 14.68
CA ARG A 307 -21.25 5.72 15.40
C ARG A 307 -20.34 6.42 14.41
N ALA A 308 -20.44 7.73 14.28
CA ALA A 308 -19.58 8.56 13.47
C ALA A 308 -18.78 9.53 14.33
N VAL A 309 -17.54 9.78 13.98
CA VAL A 309 -16.68 10.77 14.63
C VAL A 309 -16.36 11.86 13.62
N VAL A 310 -16.87 13.06 13.85
CA VAL A 310 -16.51 14.24 13.07
C VAL A 310 -15.17 14.75 13.58
N VAL A 311 -14.17 14.80 12.70
CA VAL A 311 -12.80 15.17 13.04
C VAL A 311 -12.47 16.52 12.43
N HIS A 312 -12.11 17.49 13.26
CA HIS A 312 -11.52 18.76 12.84
C HIS A 312 -9.99 18.70 13.01
N SER A 313 -9.26 19.06 11.97
CA SER A 313 -7.79 19.09 11.98
C SER A 313 -7.26 20.46 11.61
N SER A 314 -6.39 21.02 12.42
CA SER A 314 -5.77 22.35 12.18
C SER A 314 -4.97 22.40 10.88
N SER A 315 -4.35 21.29 10.45
CA SER A 315 -3.61 21.23 9.18
C SER A 315 -4.55 21.14 7.97
N HIS A 316 -5.71 20.51 8.10
CA HIS A 316 -6.73 20.47 7.05
C HIS A 316 -7.36 21.83 6.87
N ASP A 317 -7.69 22.51 7.96
CA ASP A 317 -8.24 23.87 7.96
C ASP A 317 -7.31 24.86 7.24
N ARG A 318 -6.01 24.86 7.58
CA ARG A 318 -5.02 25.69 6.88
C ARG A 318 -4.93 25.43 5.38
N ARG A 319 -5.01 24.18 4.95
CA ARG A 319 -5.01 23.81 3.52
C ARG A 319 -6.27 24.29 2.82
N ARG A 320 -7.43 24.17 3.48
CA ARG A 320 -8.71 24.65 2.96
C ARG A 320 -8.73 26.18 2.83
N ARG A 321 -8.26 26.91 3.83
CA ARG A 321 -8.14 28.39 3.78
C ARG A 321 -7.28 28.82 2.60
N LYS A 322 -6.07 28.26 2.46
CA LYS A 322 -5.19 28.54 1.30
C LYS A 322 -5.85 28.26 -0.05
N LYS A 323 -6.66 27.19 -0.13
CA LYS A 323 -7.42 26.88 -1.36
C LYS A 323 -8.50 27.91 -1.62
N VAL A 324 -9.25 28.33 -0.61
CA VAL A 324 -10.27 29.36 -0.72
C VAL A 324 -9.66 30.68 -1.13
N ASP A 325 -8.58 31.11 -0.46
CA ASP A 325 -7.85 32.35 -0.78
C ASP A 325 -7.37 32.37 -2.24
N ARG A 326 -6.85 31.22 -2.72
CA ARG A 326 -6.43 31.08 -4.12
C ARG A 326 -7.62 31.20 -5.08
N ILE A 327 -8.73 30.51 -4.81
CA ILE A 327 -9.95 30.57 -5.67
C ILE A 327 -10.49 32.01 -5.69
N LEU A 328 -10.54 32.68 -4.55
CA LEU A 328 -10.98 34.08 -4.48
C LEU A 328 -10.07 34.99 -5.30
N ALA A 329 -8.75 34.84 -5.19
CA ALA A 329 -7.79 35.63 -5.97
C ALA A 329 -7.91 35.38 -7.48
N GLU A 330 -8.10 34.10 -7.89
CA GLU A 330 -8.34 33.73 -9.30
C GLU A 330 -9.66 34.30 -9.82
N SER A 331 -10.75 34.20 -9.03
CA SER A 331 -12.05 34.77 -9.37
C SER A 331 -12.01 36.28 -9.48
N GLN A 332 -11.32 36.95 -8.52
CA GLN A 332 -11.15 38.41 -8.56
C GLN A 332 -10.36 38.83 -9.80
N LYS A 333 -9.27 38.11 -10.14
CA LYS A 333 -8.48 38.39 -11.34
C LYS A 333 -9.31 38.22 -12.62
N ALA A 334 -10.13 37.13 -12.70
CA ALA A 334 -11.01 36.92 -13.82
C ALA A 334 -12.06 38.02 -13.93
N LEU A 335 -12.69 38.42 -12.83
CA LEU A 335 -13.66 39.51 -12.79
C LEU A 335 -13.04 40.85 -13.24
N VAL A 336 -11.86 41.18 -12.76
CA VAL A 336 -11.14 42.42 -13.19
C VAL A 336 -10.81 42.36 -14.68
N ALA A 337 -10.45 41.19 -15.23
CA ALA A 337 -10.17 41.04 -16.64
C ALA A 337 -11.46 41.21 -17.50
N GLU A 338 -12.58 40.71 -17.01
CA GLU A 338 -13.90 40.91 -17.70
C GLU A 338 -14.37 42.36 -17.61
N LEU A 339 -14.20 43.00 -16.45
CA LEU A 339 -14.48 44.44 -16.30
C LEU A 339 -13.63 45.29 -17.24
N GLY A 340 -12.38 44.91 -17.45
CA GLY A 340 -11.46 45.60 -18.37
C GLY A 340 -11.85 45.48 -19.86
N LYS A 341 -12.73 44.51 -20.20
CA LYS A 341 -13.26 44.36 -21.56
C LYS A 341 -14.52 45.17 -21.83
N LEU A 342 -15.11 45.75 -20.78
CA LEU A 342 -16.28 46.58 -20.94
C LEU A 342 -15.91 47.92 -21.61
N GLU A 343 -16.75 48.35 -22.50
CA GLU A 343 -16.63 49.70 -23.06
C GLU A 343 -16.85 50.74 -21.97
N THR A 344 -16.09 51.81 -22.02
CA THR A 344 -16.24 52.95 -21.07
C THR A 344 -17.42 53.84 -21.38
N VAL A 345 -17.96 53.74 -22.62
CA VAL A 345 -19.08 54.53 -23.08
C VAL A 345 -20.06 53.61 -23.80
N TYR A 346 -21.31 53.63 -23.38
CA TYR A 346 -22.40 52.87 -23.99
C TYR A 346 -23.37 53.80 -24.71
N PHE A 347 -23.99 53.34 -25.78
CA PHE A 347 -24.91 54.13 -26.56
C PHE A 347 -26.17 54.53 -25.77
N CYS A 348 -26.66 53.66 -24.92
CA CYS A 348 -27.80 53.94 -24.05
C CYS A 348 -27.68 53.20 -22.71
N ARG A 349 -28.53 53.60 -21.75
CA ARG A 349 -28.60 52.97 -20.42
C ARG A 349 -28.90 51.47 -20.47
N ALA A 350 -29.76 51.05 -21.37
CA ALA A 350 -30.12 49.62 -21.52
C ALA A 350 -28.92 48.75 -21.95
N ASP A 351 -28.04 49.28 -22.83
CA ASP A 351 -26.85 48.59 -23.26
C ASP A 351 -25.82 48.48 -22.09
N ALA A 352 -25.68 49.53 -21.28
CA ALA A 352 -24.84 49.49 -20.10
C ALA A 352 -25.35 48.49 -19.04
N GLU A 353 -26.68 48.46 -18.82
CA GLU A 353 -27.29 47.49 -17.86
C GLU A 353 -27.15 46.03 -18.36
N ALA A 354 -27.30 45.80 -19.66
CA ALA A 354 -27.10 44.47 -20.27
C ALA A 354 -25.63 44.01 -20.16
N ALA A 355 -24.67 44.92 -20.33
CA ALA A 355 -23.26 44.61 -20.15
C ALA A 355 -22.92 44.34 -18.69
N ALA A 356 -23.45 45.10 -17.75
CA ALA A 356 -23.27 44.90 -16.31
C ALA A 356 -23.89 43.57 -15.84
N ALA A 357 -25.08 43.19 -16.35
CA ALA A 357 -25.73 41.93 -16.04
C ALA A 357 -24.87 40.69 -16.43
N LYS A 358 -24.18 40.77 -17.59
CA LYS A 358 -23.27 39.69 -18.02
C LYS A 358 -22.10 39.49 -17.04
N VAL A 359 -21.57 40.56 -16.44
CA VAL A 359 -20.52 40.48 -15.46
C VAL A 359 -21.03 39.96 -14.10
N GLY A 360 -22.26 40.37 -13.72
CA GLY A 360 -22.90 39.91 -12.47
C GLY A 360 -23.20 38.40 -12.43
N THR A 361 -23.26 37.73 -13.59
CA THR A 361 -23.38 36.24 -13.64
C THR A 361 -22.07 35.51 -13.49
N LEU A 362 -20.91 36.20 -13.46
CA LEU A 362 -19.58 35.64 -13.28
C LEU A 362 -19.08 35.78 -11.84
N ALA A 363 -19.76 36.52 -10.99
CA ALA A 363 -19.48 36.71 -9.55
C ALA A 363 -20.27 35.73 -8.70
#